data_d4ec056e2f5c7ef0d301d7678e8c9ffb
#
_entry.id   d4ec056e2f5c7ef0d301d7678e8c9ffb
#
_cell.length_a   1.000
_cell.length_b   1.000
_cell.length_c   1.000
_cell.angle_alpha   90.00
_cell.angle_beta   90.00
_cell.angle_gamma   90.00
#
_symmetry.space_group_name_H-M   'P 1'
#
loop_
_entity.id
_entity.type
_entity.pdbx_description
1 polymer ?
#
loop_
_entity_poly.entity_id
_entity_poly.type
_entity_poly.pdbx_seq_one_letter_code
_entity_poly.pdbx_strand_id
1 'polypeptide(L)'
;MRRSRDRVVNKKRRSGNKNRTGGPEQSSKPFRHASAGVKEVEPTRAQSAEVKRLLAGIGTPPRTESFKPDPFQLEALAAVEFEDVLVTAPTGSGKTWIAREEIRRLLEAGRRAWYTTPLKALTNSKYQEFAEEFGADRVGILTGDRKDNTDAQLIVGTTEIYRNQLFDSLRGGNDVDADLVVL
;
A
#
# COMPACT_ATOMS: atom_id res chain seq x y z
N MET A 1 34.16 14.18 -49.21
CA MET A 1 33.26 13.40 -50.08
C MET A 1 31.95 13.26 -49.31
N ARG A 2 30.98 14.05 -49.51
CA ARG A 2 29.82 14.19 -50.43
C ARG A 2 29.09 12.86 -50.69
N ARG A 3 27.84 12.86 -50.27
CA ARG A 3 26.56 12.39 -50.86
C ARG A 3 25.78 11.55 -49.88
N SER A 4 24.45 11.58 -49.78
CA SER A 4 23.37 12.37 -50.38
C SER A 4 22.06 11.90 -49.74
N ARG A 5 21.14 12.80 -49.61
CA ARG A 5 19.73 12.70 -49.28
C ARG A 5 19.01 11.58 -50.03
N ASP A 6 18.04 10.93 -49.39
CA ASP A 6 16.80 10.65 -50.12
C ASP A 6 15.59 10.68 -49.19
N ARG A 7 14.66 11.48 -49.66
CA ARG A 7 13.37 11.82 -49.07
C ARG A 7 12.33 11.03 -49.88
N VAL A 8 11.55 10.16 -49.25
CA VAL A 8 10.41 9.55 -49.94
C VAL A 8 9.11 10.02 -49.31
N VAL A 9 8.41 10.81 -50.10
CA VAL A 9 7.04 11.25 -49.94
C VAL A 9 6.14 10.14 -50.47
N ASN A 10 5.13 9.69 -49.73
CA ASN A 10 4.11 8.88 -50.33
C ASN A 10 2.69 9.40 -50.08
N LYS A 11 1.96 9.34 -51.15
CA LYS A 11 0.81 10.03 -51.63
C LYS A 11 -0.50 9.41 -51.09
N LYS A 12 -1.46 10.28 -50.79
CA LYS A 12 -2.87 9.97 -50.58
C LYS A 12 -3.47 9.20 -51.77
N ARG A 13 -4.27 8.18 -51.48
CA ARG A 13 -5.35 7.75 -52.36
C ARG A 13 -6.67 7.69 -51.57
N ARG A 14 -7.58 8.57 -51.99
CA ARG A 14 -9.02 8.49 -51.75
C ARG A 14 -9.62 7.45 -52.69
N SER A 15 -10.46 6.56 -52.18
CA SER A 15 -11.49 5.91 -53.01
C SER A 15 -12.71 5.72 -52.10
N GLY A 16 -13.80 6.33 -52.51
CA GLY A 16 -15.10 6.17 -51.88
C GLY A 16 -15.79 4.93 -52.45
N ASN A 17 -16.59 4.31 -51.62
CA ASN A 17 -17.71 3.52 -52.10
C ASN A 17 -18.92 3.71 -51.19
N LYS A 18 -19.98 4.20 -51.80
CA LYS A 18 -21.34 4.27 -51.27
C LYS A 18 -22.00 2.92 -51.50
N ASN A 19 -22.54 2.29 -50.46
CA ASN A 19 -23.76 1.53 -50.63
C ASN A 19 -24.57 1.52 -49.34
N ARG A 20 -25.81 1.96 -49.50
CA ARG A 20 -26.93 1.96 -48.57
C ARG A 20 -27.42 0.52 -48.38
N THR A 21 -27.71 0.10 -47.18
CA THR A 21 -28.93 -0.68 -46.84
C THR A 21 -29.26 -0.39 -45.40
N GLY A 22 -30.51 0.05 -45.21
CA GLY A 22 -31.06 0.42 -43.93
C GLY A 22 -31.44 -0.83 -43.08
N GLY A 23 -31.17 -0.76 -41.81
CA GLY A 23 -31.70 -1.61 -40.78
C GLY A 23 -32.22 -0.71 -39.63
N PRO A 24 -33.24 -1.11 -38.89
CA PRO A 24 -33.99 -0.20 -38.04
C PRO A 24 -33.18 0.26 -36.84
N GLU A 25 -33.20 1.55 -36.67
CA GLU A 25 -32.67 2.32 -35.56
C GLU A 25 -33.36 1.93 -34.25
N GLN A 26 -32.74 1.09 -33.42
CA GLN A 26 -33.19 0.87 -32.05
C GLN A 26 -32.71 2.06 -31.21
N SER A 27 -33.65 2.96 -30.98
CA SER A 27 -33.55 4.06 -30.04
C SER A 27 -33.33 3.52 -28.63
N SER A 28 -32.09 3.49 -28.19
CA SER A 28 -31.72 3.28 -26.78
C SER A 28 -32.02 4.59 -26.03
N LYS A 29 -33.15 4.65 -25.39
CA LYS A 29 -33.48 5.70 -24.41
C LYS A 29 -32.44 5.62 -23.27
N PRO A 30 -31.82 6.73 -22.83
CA PRO A 30 -30.97 6.72 -21.68
C PRO A 30 -31.78 6.36 -20.44
N PHE A 31 -31.29 5.38 -19.69
CA PHE A 31 -31.80 5.06 -18.35
C PHE A 31 -31.75 6.31 -17.49
N ARG A 32 -32.88 6.98 -17.29
CA ARG A 32 -32.99 7.99 -16.23
C ARG A 32 -32.99 7.24 -14.90
N HIS A 33 -31.89 7.29 -14.18
CA HIS A 33 -31.91 7.01 -12.73
C HIS A 33 -32.86 8.06 -12.11
N ALA A 34 -34.05 7.62 -11.78
CA ALA A 34 -34.87 8.36 -10.86
C ALA A 34 -34.16 8.34 -9.50
N SER A 35 -33.53 9.43 -9.17
CA SER A 35 -33.14 9.70 -7.79
C SER A 35 -34.45 9.87 -7.02
N ALA A 36 -34.96 8.77 -6.47
CA ALA A 36 -35.97 8.85 -5.43
C ALA A 36 -35.34 9.65 -4.30
N GLY A 37 -35.75 10.89 -4.13
CA GLY A 37 -35.34 11.72 -3.05
C GLY A 37 -35.58 10.98 -1.74
N VAL A 38 -34.50 10.53 -1.09
CA VAL A 38 -34.57 10.10 0.29
C VAL A 38 -35.01 11.33 1.07
N LYS A 39 -36.28 11.36 1.48
CA LYS A 39 -36.76 12.37 2.44
C LYS A 39 -35.94 12.12 3.72
N GLU A 40 -35.07 13.04 4.02
CA GLU A 40 -34.38 13.10 5.30
C GLU A 40 -35.46 13.24 6.37
N VAL A 41 -35.80 12.13 7.03
CA VAL A 41 -36.73 12.11 8.14
C VAL A 41 -35.97 12.54 9.38
N GLU A 42 -36.18 13.75 9.84
CA GLU A 42 -35.59 14.19 11.12
C GLU A 42 -36.05 13.25 12.23
N PRO A 43 -35.13 12.70 13.02
CA PRO A 43 -35.48 11.77 14.09
C PRO A 43 -36.34 12.48 15.15
N THR A 44 -37.42 11.86 15.56
CA THR A 44 -38.25 12.37 16.65
C THR A 44 -37.40 12.51 17.92
N ARG A 45 -37.84 13.43 18.81
CA ARG A 45 -37.11 13.71 20.08
C ARG A 45 -36.87 12.45 20.93
N ALA A 46 -37.79 11.47 20.85
CA ALA A 46 -37.68 10.16 21.51
C ALA A 46 -36.59 9.30 20.85
N GLN A 47 -36.51 9.24 19.53
CA GLN A 47 -35.49 8.52 18.78
C GLN A 47 -34.10 9.15 19.01
N SER A 48 -34.00 10.46 19.06
CA SER A 48 -32.76 11.16 19.38
C SER A 48 -32.26 10.86 20.79
N ALA A 49 -33.17 10.71 21.77
CA ALA A 49 -32.80 10.34 23.14
C ALA A 49 -32.33 8.88 23.25
N GLU A 50 -32.97 7.98 22.50
CA GLU A 50 -32.62 6.56 22.46
C GLU A 50 -31.27 6.33 21.74
N VAL A 51 -31.05 6.99 20.60
CA VAL A 51 -29.75 7.01 19.90
C VAL A 51 -28.64 7.58 20.81
N LYS A 52 -28.93 8.66 21.55
CA LYS A 52 -27.97 9.24 22.49
C LYS A 52 -27.65 8.30 23.64
N ARG A 53 -28.62 7.50 24.08
CA ARG A 53 -28.44 6.48 25.13
C ARG A 53 -27.61 5.27 24.62
N LEU A 54 -27.87 4.83 23.39
CA LEU A 54 -27.07 3.80 22.70
C LEU A 54 -25.65 4.26 22.45
N LEU A 55 -25.47 5.49 21.97
CA LEU A 55 -24.12 6.08 21.73
C LEU A 55 -23.36 6.32 23.05
N ALA A 56 -24.03 6.63 24.15
CA ALA A 56 -23.40 6.75 25.47
C ALA A 56 -22.90 5.38 26.02
N GLY A 57 -23.50 4.27 25.55
CA GLY A 57 -23.02 2.91 25.86
C GLY A 57 -21.86 2.43 24.99
N ILE A 58 -21.71 3.04 23.77
CA ILE A 58 -20.62 2.71 22.83
C ILE A 58 -19.38 3.56 23.10
N GLY A 59 -19.51 4.67 23.79
CA GLY A 59 -18.45 5.63 24.09
C GLY A 59 -17.80 5.46 25.46
N THR A 60 -17.47 4.24 25.89
CA THR A 60 -16.42 4.11 26.89
C THR A 60 -15.13 4.55 26.21
N PRO A 61 -14.48 5.66 26.63
CA PRO A 61 -13.18 5.99 26.09
C PRO A 61 -12.31 4.76 26.31
N PRO A 62 -11.50 4.37 25.30
CA PRO A 62 -10.57 3.27 25.49
C PRO A 62 -9.81 3.58 26.77
N ARG A 63 -9.81 2.66 27.72
CA ARG A 63 -8.93 2.75 28.88
C ARG A 63 -7.56 2.99 28.31
N THR A 64 -6.98 4.14 28.56
CA THR A 64 -5.59 4.46 28.31
C THR A 64 -4.73 3.67 29.31
N GLU A 65 -4.88 2.35 29.29
CA GLU A 65 -3.86 1.50 29.85
C GLU A 65 -2.67 1.64 28.91
N SER A 66 -1.57 2.14 29.43
CA SER A 66 -0.33 2.19 28.70
C SER A 66 -0.08 0.81 28.10
N PHE A 67 0.09 0.72 26.79
CA PHE A 67 0.39 -0.54 26.11
C PHE A 67 1.54 -1.22 26.84
N LYS A 68 1.33 -2.46 27.27
CA LYS A 68 2.36 -3.30 27.88
C LYS A 68 2.64 -4.43 26.91
N PRO A 69 3.87 -4.54 26.39
CA PRO A 69 4.22 -5.64 25.52
C PRO A 69 4.13 -6.97 26.27
N ASP A 70 3.69 -7.98 25.56
CA ASP A 70 3.65 -9.35 26.08
C ASP A 70 5.07 -9.94 26.21
N PRO A 71 5.31 -10.91 27.12
CA PRO A 71 6.61 -11.52 27.31
C PRO A 71 7.25 -12.04 26.02
N PHE A 72 6.47 -12.70 25.15
CA PHE A 72 6.99 -13.23 23.87
C PHE A 72 7.45 -12.12 22.90
N GLN A 73 6.84 -10.93 22.96
CA GLN A 73 7.25 -9.78 22.16
C GLN A 73 8.61 -9.25 22.61
N LEU A 74 8.84 -9.17 23.90
CA LEU A 74 10.12 -8.76 24.48
C LEU A 74 11.21 -9.79 24.20
N GLU A 75 10.89 -11.08 24.31
CA GLU A 75 11.81 -12.16 23.98
C GLU A 75 12.22 -12.12 22.50
N ALA A 76 11.25 -11.92 21.59
CA ALA A 76 11.53 -11.78 20.16
C ALA A 76 12.41 -10.56 19.84
N LEU A 77 12.17 -9.41 20.48
CA LEU A 77 13.01 -8.22 20.31
C LEU A 77 14.44 -8.44 20.84
N ALA A 78 14.60 -9.16 21.92
CA ALA A 78 15.92 -9.49 22.45
C ALA A 78 16.69 -10.46 21.54
N ALA A 79 15.97 -11.44 20.95
CA ALA A 79 16.58 -12.45 20.08
C ALA A 79 16.99 -11.86 18.72
N VAL A 80 16.18 -10.98 18.10
CA VAL A 80 16.44 -10.43 16.76
C VAL A 80 17.71 -9.59 16.67
N GLU A 81 18.24 -9.15 17.80
CA GLU A 81 19.52 -8.43 17.85
C GLU A 81 20.71 -9.34 17.50
N PHE A 82 20.59 -10.65 17.71
CA PHE A 82 21.71 -11.59 17.61
C PHE A 82 21.51 -12.70 16.58
N GLU A 83 20.24 -12.96 16.17
CA GLU A 83 19.93 -14.08 15.28
C GLU A 83 18.65 -13.84 14.47
N ASP A 84 18.44 -14.65 13.43
CA ASP A 84 17.20 -14.68 12.68
C ASP A 84 16.06 -15.25 13.55
N VAL A 85 14.92 -14.55 13.60
CA VAL A 85 13.82 -14.90 14.49
C VAL A 85 12.55 -15.21 13.71
N LEU A 86 11.96 -16.37 13.97
CA LEU A 86 10.62 -16.75 13.49
C LEU A 86 9.59 -16.59 14.62
N VAL A 87 8.70 -15.61 14.49
CA VAL A 87 7.64 -15.37 15.47
C VAL A 87 6.34 -16.06 15.05
N THR A 88 5.95 -17.10 15.77
CA THR A 88 4.67 -17.81 15.58
C THR A 88 3.71 -17.46 16.71
N ALA A 89 2.63 -16.77 16.38
CA ALA A 89 1.60 -16.37 17.35
C ALA A 89 0.26 -16.15 16.64
N PRO A 90 -0.90 -16.26 17.33
CA PRO A 90 -2.21 -16.05 16.73
C PRO A 90 -2.36 -14.67 16.03
N THR A 91 -3.33 -14.56 15.12
CA THR A 91 -3.69 -13.27 14.53
C THR A 91 -4.19 -12.33 15.63
N GLY A 92 -3.77 -11.07 15.57
CA GLY A 92 -4.13 -10.08 16.59
C GLY A 92 -3.25 -10.06 17.85
N SER A 93 -2.27 -10.96 17.97
CA SER A 93 -1.34 -11.00 19.12
C SER A 93 -0.28 -9.88 19.12
N GLY A 94 -0.31 -8.96 18.15
CA GLY A 94 0.65 -7.85 18.10
C GLY A 94 2.01 -8.18 17.49
N LYS A 95 2.13 -9.21 16.65
CA LYS A 95 3.40 -9.53 15.95
C LYS A 95 4.00 -8.34 15.20
N THR A 96 3.16 -7.54 14.53
CA THR A 96 3.59 -6.33 13.82
C THR A 96 4.25 -5.30 14.74
N TRP A 97 3.88 -5.27 16.02
CA TRP A 97 4.51 -4.38 17.00
C TRP A 97 6.01 -4.70 17.17
N ILE A 98 6.38 -5.98 17.18
CA ILE A 98 7.79 -6.40 17.28
C ILE A 98 8.60 -5.81 16.13
N ALA A 99 8.11 -6.00 14.90
CA ALA A 99 8.76 -5.44 13.70
C ALA A 99 8.87 -3.91 13.76
N ARG A 100 7.82 -3.22 14.23
CA ARG A 100 7.82 -1.74 14.35
C ARG A 100 8.83 -1.23 15.36
N GLU A 101 8.94 -1.87 16.52
CA GLU A 101 9.91 -1.47 17.54
C GLU A 101 11.35 -1.69 17.06
N GLU A 102 11.62 -2.82 16.41
CA GLU A 102 12.95 -3.07 15.86
C GLU A 102 13.30 -2.11 14.71
N ILE A 103 12.36 -1.85 13.80
CA ILE A 103 12.53 -0.83 12.76
C ILE A 103 12.83 0.53 13.39
N ARG A 104 12.07 0.96 14.40
CA ARG A 104 12.30 2.22 15.10
C ARG A 104 13.74 2.32 15.64
N ARG A 105 14.18 1.27 16.34
CA ARG A 105 15.55 1.18 16.90
C ARG A 105 16.62 1.33 15.80
N LEU A 106 16.43 0.65 14.68
CA LEU A 106 17.39 0.71 13.56
C LEU A 106 17.41 2.08 12.88
N LEU A 107 16.24 2.68 12.65
CA LEU A 107 16.14 4.01 12.05
C LEU A 107 16.78 5.09 12.94
N GLU A 108 16.65 5.00 14.26
CA GLU A 108 17.31 5.88 15.22
C GLU A 108 18.84 5.70 15.20
N ALA A 109 19.31 4.48 14.95
CA ALA A 109 20.73 4.17 14.78
C ALA A 109 21.29 4.52 13.39
N GLY A 110 20.49 5.09 12.49
CA GLY A 110 20.89 5.42 11.13
C GLY A 110 21.02 4.20 10.20
N ARG A 111 20.49 3.05 10.61
CA ARG A 111 20.53 1.78 9.89
C ARG A 111 19.36 1.62 8.95
N ARG A 112 19.39 0.58 8.09
CA ARG A 112 18.39 0.35 7.06
C ARG A 112 17.58 -0.90 7.31
N ALA A 113 16.28 -0.84 6.95
CA ALA A 113 15.38 -1.98 7.09
C ALA A 113 14.50 -2.16 5.83
N TRP A 114 14.12 -3.40 5.57
CA TRP A 114 13.09 -3.77 4.62
C TRP A 114 11.88 -4.38 5.34
N TYR A 115 10.71 -3.88 5.01
CA TYR A 115 9.45 -4.49 5.42
C TYR A 115 8.73 -5.03 4.20
N THR A 116 8.58 -6.35 4.10
CA THR A 116 7.96 -6.97 2.94
C THR A 116 6.53 -7.40 3.20
N THR A 117 5.71 -7.41 2.16
CA THR A 117 4.35 -7.91 2.19
C THR A 117 4.06 -8.75 0.95
N PRO A 118 3.18 -9.76 1.02
CA PRO A 118 2.87 -10.60 -0.13
C PRO A 118 1.99 -9.91 -1.18
N LEU A 119 1.32 -8.81 -0.84
CA LEU A 119 0.32 -8.15 -1.68
C LEU A 119 0.56 -6.65 -1.78
N LYS A 120 0.47 -6.07 -2.98
CA LYS A 120 0.62 -4.63 -3.24
C LYS A 120 -0.32 -3.75 -2.40
N ALA A 121 -1.56 -4.19 -2.18
CA ALA A 121 -2.53 -3.45 -1.37
C ALA A 121 -2.03 -3.31 0.08
N LEU A 122 -1.46 -4.36 0.65
CA LEU A 122 -0.85 -4.34 1.99
C LEU A 122 0.41 -3.47 2.00
N THR A 123 1.23 -3.52 0.93
CA THR A 123 2.43 -2.67 0.80
C THR A 123 2.05 -1.19 0.87
N ASN A 124 1.03 -0.76 0.11
CA ASN A 124 0.58 0.63 0.12
C ASN A 124 0.03 1.07 1.49
N SER A 125 -0.75 0.20 2.15
CA SER A 125 -1.30 0.49 3.48
C SER A 125 -0.17 0.60 4.53
N LYS A 126 0.79 -0.30 4.51
CA LYS A 126 1.94 -0.28 5.42
C LYS A 126 2.90 0.89 5.14
N TYR A 127 3.09 1.25 3.88
CA TYR A 127 3.84 2.45 3.53
C TYR A 127 3.23 3.71 4.15
N GLN A 128 1.91 3.89 4.04
CA GLN A 128 1.24 5.04 4.65
C GLN A 128 1.37 5.04 6.16
N GLU A 129 1.10 3.89 6.82
CA GLU A 129 1.23 3.73 8.27
C GLU A 129 2.64 4.08 8.76
N PHE A 130 3.67 3.58 8.10
CA PHE A 130 5.07 3.85 8.49
C PHE A 130 5.53 5.26 8.13
N ALA A 131 5.05 5.84 7.02
CA ALA A 131 5.35 7.22 6.67
C ALA A 131 4.74 8.23 7.66
N GLU A 132 3.55 7.94 8.19
CA GLU A 132 2.93 8.74 9.26
C GLU A 132 3.69 8.59 10.59
N GLU A 133 4.20 7.41 10.90
CA GLU A 133 4.86 7.12 12.16
C GLU A 133 6.33 7.57 12.20
N PHE A 134 7.10 7.29 11.15
CA PHE A 134 8.56 7.50 11.11
C PHE A 134 9.00 8.71 10.30
N GLY A 135 8.07 9.34 9.56
CA GLY A 135 8.33 10.42 8.63
C GLY A 135 8.45 9.96 7.17
N ALA A 136 7.83 10.69 6.25
CA ALA A 136 7.80 10.34 4.83
C ALA A 136 9.17 10.41 4.14
N ASP A 137 10.08 11.19 4.67
CA ASP A 137 11.47 11.30 4.22
C ASP A 137 12.31 10.06 4.53
N ARG A 138 11.95 9.31 5.56
CA ARG A 138 12.66 8.11 6.02
C ARG A 138 12.07 6.81 5.48
N VAL A 139 10.90 6.86 4.83
CA VAL A 139 10.19 5.68 4.34
C VAL A 139 10.04 5.74 2.82
N GLY A 140 10.41 4.66 2.16
CA GLY A 140 10.24 4.47 0.73
C GLY A 140 9.31 3.31 0.40
N ILE A 141 8.81 3.27 -0.82
CA ILE A 141 8.00 2.16 -1.32
C ILE A 141 8.57 1.61 -2.61
N LEU A 142 8.62 0.27 -2.70
CA LEU A 142 9.11 -0.43 -3.87
C LEU A 142 8.20 -1.60 -4.24
N THR A 143 7.44 -1.43 -5.32
CA THR A 143 6.59 -2.46 -5.93
C THR A 143 6.88 -2.56 -7.42
N GLY A 144 6.28 -3.53 -8.13
CA GLY A 144 6.48 -3.68 -9.57
C GLY A 144 6.06 -2.46 -10.40
N ASP A 145 5.14 -1.66 -9.90
CA ASP A 145 4.53 -0.51 -10.59
C ASP A 145 4.78 0.83 -9.90
N ARG A 146 5.32 0.83 -8.68
CA ARG A 146 5.60 2.05 -7.91
C ARG A 146 6.99 2.01 -7.28
N LYS A 147 7.74 3.09 -7.52
CA LYS A 147 9.05 3.34 -6.91
C LYS A 147 9.06 4.78 -6.41
N ASP A 148 9.20 4.94 -5.12
CA ASP A 148 9.22 6.25 -4.48
C ASP A 148 10.17 6.21 -3.28
N ASN A 149 11.07 7.19 -3.16
CA ASN A 149 12.07 7.32 -2.10
C ASN A 149 12.86 6.01 -1.85
N THR A 150 13.45 5.43 -2.91
CA THR A 150 14.11 4.11 -2.84
C THR A 150 15.40 4.09 -2.02
N ASP A 151 15.94 5.26 -1.70
CA ASP A 151 17.15 5.42 -0.87
C ASP A 151 16.82 5.64 0.60
N ALA A 152 15.54 5.60 0.98
CA ALA A 152 15.08 5.74 2.36
C ALA A 152 15.65 4.66 3.28
N GLN A 153 15.71 4.96 4.57
CA GLN A 153 16.18 4.00 5.57
C GLN A 153 15.24 2.79 5.72
N LEU A 154 13.92 2.99 5.60
CA LEU A 154 12.93 1.92 5.58
C LEU A 154 12.33 1.78 4.19
N ILE A 155 12.48 0.63 3.57
CA ILE A 155 11.81 0.30 2.31
C ILE A 155 10.64 -0.65 2.58
N VAL A 156 9.44 -0.24 2.20
CA VAL A 156 8.25 -1.10 2.22
C VAL A 156 8.03 -1.64 0.82
N GLY A 157 8.13 -2.94 0.65
CA GLY A 157 8.09 -3.56 -0.67
C GLY A 157 7.28 -4.86 -0.72
N THR A 158 7.01 -5.34 -1.93
CA THR A 158 6.48 -6.70 -2.06
C THR A 158 7.59 -7.74 -1.92
N THR A 159 7.26 -8.88 -1.33
CA THR A 159 8.21 -9.99 -1.16
C THR A 159 8.86 -10.42 -2.48
N GLU A 160 8.11 -10.33 -3.59
CA GLU A 160 8.63 -10.62 -4.93
C GLU A 160 9.75 -9.64 -5.34
N ILE A 161 9.55 -8.35 -5.12
CA ILE A 161 10.54 -7.32 -5.45
C ILE A 161 11.79 -7.47 -4.59
N TYR A 162 11.63 -7.71 -3.28
CA TYR A 162 12.76 -7.97 -2.41
C TYR A 162 13.57 -9.20 -2.88
N ARG A 163 12.90 -10.30 -3.19
CA ARG A 163 13.54 -11.48 -3.77
C ARG A 163 14.34 -11.16 -5.04
N ASN A 164 13.79 -10.35 -5.94
CA ASN A 164 14.50 -9.96 -7.17
C ASN A 164 15.73 -9.11 -6.85
N GLN A 165 15.64 -8.16 -5.91
CA GLN A 165 16.77 -7.38 -5.42
C GLN A 165 17.86 -8.30 -4.85
N LEU A 166 17.49 -9.29 -4.06
CA LEU A 166 18.42 -10.26 -3.50
C LEU A 166 19.15 -11.06 -4.60
N PHE A 167 18.43 -11.52 -5.63
CA PHE A 167 19.07 -12.24 -6.76
C PHE A 167 19.98 -11.36 -7.59
N ASP A 168 19.61 -10.10 -7.82
CA ASP A 168 20.44 -9.15 -8.56
C ASP A 168 21.70 -8.80 -7.77
N SER A 169 21.58 -8.64 -6.48
CA SER A 169 22.69 -8.43 -5.54
C SER A 169 23.68 -9.60 -5.57
N LEU A 170 23.18 -10.83 -5.44
CA LEU A 170 24.02 -12.04 -5.52
C LEU A 170 24.76 -12.18 -6.87
N ARG A 171 24.12 -11.78 -8.00
CA ARG A 171 24.75 -11.78 -9.32
C ARG A 171 25.79 -10.68 -9.47
N GLY A 172 25.54 -9.52 -8.86
CA GLY A 172 26.43 -8.37 -8.88
C GLY A 172 27.60 -8.44 -7.90
N GLY A 173 27.60 -9.43 -7.01
CA GLY A 173 28.58 -9.57 -5.93
C GLY A 173 28.48 -8.49 -4.85
N ASN A 174 27.31 -7.86 -4.73
CA ASN A 174 27.00 -6.86 -3.70
C ASN A 174 25.97 -7.43 -2.73
N ASP A 175 25.97 -6.97 -1.50
CA ASP A 175 24.91 -7.30 -0.55
C ASP A 175 23.69 -6.38 -0.73
N VAL A 176 22.52 -6.86 -0.37
CA VAL A 176 21.36 -5.99 -0.21
C VAL A 176 21.62 -5.11 1.00
N ASP A 177 21.62 -3.80 0.80
CA ASP A 177 21.88 -2.82 1.85
C ASP A 177 20.69 -2.74 2.82
N ALA A 178 20.64 -3.70 3.74
CA ALA A 178 19.62 -3.81 4.79
C ALA A 178 20.16 -4.56 6.00
N ASP A 179 19.95 -3.99 7.17
CA ASP A 179 20.32 -4.59 8.46
C ASP A 179 19.21 -5.47 9.03
N LEU A 180 17.97 -5.23 8.60
CA LEU A 180 16.78 -6.01 8.97
C LEU A 180 15.90 -6.25 7.75
N VAL A 181 15.37 -7.45 7.65
CA VAL A 181 14.32 -7.80 6.68
C VAL A 181 13.18 -8.47 7.40
N VAL A 182 12.00 -7.86 7.30
CA VAL A 182 10.74 -8.43 7.81
C VAL A 182 9.99 -9.08 6.65
N LEU A 183 9.69 -10.38 6.79
CA LEU A 183 9.04 -11.21 5.77
C LEU A 183 7.58 -11.53 6.14
#